data_a6282c4de3d9c089c4ab37bc372ece97
#
_entry.id   a6282c4de3d9c089c4ab37bc372ece97
#
_cell.length_a   1.000
_cell.length_b   1.000
_cell.length_c   1.000
_cell.angle_alpha   90.00
_cell.angle_beta   90.00
_cell.angle_gamma   90.00
#
_symmetry.space_group_name_H-M   'P 1'
#
loop_
_entity.id
_entity.type
_entity.pdbx_description
1 polymer ?
#
loop_
_entity_poly.entity_id
_entity_poly.type
_entity_poly.pdbx_seq_one_letter_code
_entity_poly.pdbx_strand_id
1 'polypeptide(L)'
;MIVFFDIEQEDPFFEKVQIFAAPKVLREMILYAEKWSKLTEENEHETIFLRALLNELPAFGSRLLHLEITLPSENRLQIVLNHLHDHYTHPIKMEEIALLSNLSLRTIERLFKKETGMTLVKYQQLLRIIKSLELLSTGELTISQIAYKVGYQSVQAFTNSFYAVMGYRPSAFIEL
;
A
#
# COMPACT_ATOMS: atom_id res chain seq x y z
N MET A 1 0.19 -10.09 -8.29
CA MET A 1 -1.16 -10.52 -8.75
C MET A 1 -2.17 -9.50 -8.25
N ILE A 2 -3.13 -9.11 -9.06
CA ILE A 2 -4.24 -8.22 -8.69
C ILE A 2 -5.50 -9.05 -8.81
N VAL A 3 -6.35 -9.02 -7.78
CA VAL A 3 -7.65 -9.68 -7.76
C VAL A 3 -8.72 -8.60 -7.67
N PHE A 4 -9.69 -8.63 -8.56
CA PHE A 4 -10.84 -7.73 -8.55
C PHE A 4 -12.05 -8.51 -8.07
N PHE A 5 -12.80 -7.93 -7.16
CA PHE A 5 -14.07 -8.44 -6.70
C PHE A 5 -15.18 -7.45 -7.09
N ASP A 6 -16.29 -7.98 -7.58
CA ASP A 6 -17.52 -7.22 -7.67
C ASP A 6 -18.22 -7.32 -6.31
N ILE A 7 -18.31 -6.20 -5.59
CA ILE A 7 -18.70 -6.16 -4.19
C ILE A 7 -20.11 -5.59 -4.10
N GLU A 8 -21.06 -6.44 -3.78
CA GLU A 8 -22.43 -6.03 -3.48
C GLU A 8 -22.66 -5.70 -1.99
N GLN A 9 -21.62 -5.85 -1.14
CA GLN A 9 -21.73 -5.69 0.31
C GLN A 9 -21.43 -4.26 0.77
N GLU A 10 -22.32 -3.72 1.63
CA GLU A 10 -22.15 -2.45 2.35
C GLU A 10 -21.25 -2.58 3.59
N ASP A 11 -20.08 -3.25 3.48
CA ASP A 11 -19.14 -3.32 4.59
C ASP A 11 -18.20 -2.11 4.54
N PRO A 12 -18.14 -1.29 5.61
CA PRO A 12 -17.27 -0.11 5.69
C PRO A 12 -15.78 -0.38 5.38
N PHE A 13 -15.33 -1.63 5.54
CA PHE A 13 -13.98 -2.05 5.18
C PHE A 13 -13.67 -1.78 3.71
N PHE A 14 -14.64 -1.93 2.80
CA PHE A 14 -14.45 -1.77 1.36
C PHE A 14 -14.66 -0.33 0.86
N GLU A 15 -15.13 0.58 1.71
CA GLU A 15 -15.30 2.00 1.34
C GLU A 15 -13.99 2.73 1.12
N LYS A 16 -12.88 2.21 1.66
CA LYS A 16 -11.56 2.83 1.61
C LYS A 16 -10.50 1.85 1.15
N VAL A 17 -9.42 2.40 0.59
CA VAL A 17 -8.23 1.58 0.26
C VAL A 17 -7.61 1.06 1.55
N GLN A 18 -7.53 -0.25 1.65
CA GLN A 18 -6.97 -0.95 2.79
C GLN A 18 -5.59 -1.51 2.44
N ILE A 19 -4.61 -1.26 3.31
CA ILE A 19 -3.26 -1.82 3.15
C ILE A 19 -2.91 -2.52 4.45
N PHE A 20 -2.69 -3.81 4.37
CA PHE A 20 -2.25 -4.63 5.49
C PHE A 20 -1.33 -5.75 5.04
N ALA A 21 -0.51 -6.25 5.95
CA ALA A 21 0.35 -7.39 5.66
C ALA A 21 -0.53 -8.64 5.50
N ALA A 22 -0.48 -9.29 4.35
CA ALA A 22 -1.22 -10.52 4.12
C ALA A 22 -0.59 -11.66 4.94
N PRO A 23 -1.32 -12.25 5.92
CA PRO A 23 -0.84 -13.41 6.62
C PRO A 23 -0.63 -14.58 5.64
N LYS A 24 0.24 -15.53 6.03
CA LYS A 24 0.60 -16.66 5.16
C LYS A 24 -0.63 -17.39 4.60
N VAL A 25 -1.64 -17.59 5.42
CA VAL A 25 -2.88 -18.26 4.99
C VAL A 25 -3.59 -17.46 3.89
N LEU A 26 -3.71 -16.15 4.01
CA LEU A 26 -4.34 -15.30 2.99
C LEU A 26 -3.53 -15.34 1.70
N ARG A 27 -2.20 -15.25 1.79
CA ARG A 27 -1.31 -15.38 0.63
C ARG A 27 -1.50 -16.70 -0.10
N GLU A 28 -1.53 -17.81 0.62
CA GLU A 28 -1.75 -19.14 0.02
C GLU A 28 -3.15 -19.27 -0.61
N MET A 29 -4.18 -18.69 0.03
CA MET A 29 -5.54 -18.65 -0.53
C MET A 29 -5.58 -17.87 -1.85
N ILE A 30 -4.89 -16.71 -1.92
CA ILE A 30 -4.80 -15.91 -3.13
C ILE A 30 -4.05 -16.67 -4.24
N LEU A 31 -2.92 -17.31 -3.93
CA LEU A 31 -2.18 -18.14 -4.88
C LEU A 31 -3.01 -19.34 -5.35
N TYR A 32 -3.76 -19.95 -4.47
CA TYR A 32 -4.67 -21.04 -4.84
C TYR A 32 -5.78 -20.55 -5.80
N ALA A 33 -6.30 -19.35 -5.61
CA ALA A 33 -7.31 -18.74 -6.48
C ALA A 33 -6.78 -18.41 -7.89
N GLU A 34 -5.47 -18.29 -8.07
CA GLU A 34 -4.85 -17.98 -9.38
C GLU A 34 -5.22 -19.04 -10.45
N LYS A 35 -5.48 -20.28 -10.04
CA LYS A 35 -5.90 -21.36 -10.96
C LYS A 35 -7.16 -21.02 -11.76
N TRP A 36 -8.03 -20.14 -11.22
CA TRP A 36 -9.27 -19.73 -11.89
C TRP A 36 -9.12 -18.50 -12.78
N SER A 37 -8.00 -17.80 -12.73
CA SER A 37 -7.76 -16.56 -13.51
C SER A 37 -7.87 -16.74 -15.02
N LYS A 38 -7.82 -17.96 -15.52
CA LYS A 38 -7.88 -18.32 -16.95
C LYS A 38 -9.18 -19.00 -17.35
N LEU A 39 -10.12 -19.20 -16.43
CA LEU A 39 -11.40 -19.84 -16.73
C LEU A 39 -12.34 -18.80 -17.33
N THR A 40 -13.03 -19.20 -18.38
CA THR A 40 -14.03 -18.38 -19.10
C THR A 40 -15.45 -18.68 -18.68
N GLU A 41 -15.66 -19.75 -17.93
CA GLU A 41 -16.95 -20.18 -17.43
C GLU A 41 -17.01 -20.07 -15.91
N GLU A 42 -18.11 -19.55 -15.38
CA GLU A 42 -18.33 -19.47 -13.94
C GLU A 42 -18.42 -20.89 -13.34
N ASN A 43 -17.66 -21.10 -12.26
CA ASN A 43 -17.65 -22.37 -11.54
C ASN A 43 -18.16 -22.12 -10.11
N GLU A 44 -19.14 -22.91 -9.67
CA GLU A 44 -19.73 -22.79 -8.33
C GLU A 44 -18.67 -22.87 -7.22
N HIS A 45 -17.69 -23.76 -7.35
CA HIS A 45 -16.59 -23.87 -6.39
C HIS A 45 -15.71 -22.60 -6.33
N GLU A 46 -15.45 -21.97 -7.47
CA GLU A 46 -14.75 -20.70 -7.55
C GLU A 46 -15.52 -19.60 -6.81
N THR A 47 -16.79 -19.45 -7.13
CA THR A 47 -17.66 -18.44 -6.53
C THR A 47 -17.74 -18.61 -5.01
N ILE A 48 -17.91 -19.82 -4.50
CA ILE A 48 -17.96 -20.11 -3.05
C ILE A 48 -16.62 -19.73 -2.39
N PHE A 49 -15.50 -20.15 -3.00
CA PHE A 49 -14.17 -19.89 -2.44
C PHE A 49 -13.86 -18.40 -2.42
N LEU A 50 -14.08 -17.70 -3.54
CA LEU A 50 -13.79 -16.26 -3.63
C LEU A 50 -14.70 -15.44 -2.72
N ARG A 51 -15.96 -15.82 -2.56
CA ARG A 51 -16.88 -15.20 -1.60
C ARG A 51 -16.42 -15.40 -0.15
N ALA A 52 -15.97 -16.61 0.20
CA ALA A 52 -15.42 -16.88 1.53
C ALA A 52 -14.15 -16.07 1.77
N LEU A 53 -13.24 -16.00 0.79
CA LEU A 53 -12.04 -15.17 0.86
C LEU A 53 -12.38 -13.68 1.06
N LEU A 54 -13.34 -13.15 0.31
CA LEU A 54 -13.81 -11.77 0.42
C LEU A 54 -14.36 -11.46 1.82
N ASN A 55 -15.19 -12.36 2.36
CA ASN A 55 -15.81 -12.21 3.68
C ASN A 55 -14.77 -12.22 4.82
N GLU A 56 -13.64 -12.91 4.65
CA GLU A 56 -12.57 -12.98 5.65
C GLU A 56 -11.58 -11.79 5.57
N LEU A 57 -11.59 -11.01 4.47
CA LEU A 57 -10.64 -9.88 4.33
C LEU A 57 -10.72 -8.87 5.49
N PRO A 58 -11.91 -8.46 6.00
CA PRO A 58 -12.00 -7.57 7.14
C PRO A 58 -11.36 -8.15 8.42
N ALA A 59 -11.51 -9.46 8.65
CA ALA A 59 -10.89 -10.15 9.78
C ALA A 59 -9.36 -10.21 9.66
N PHE A 60 -8.82 -10.39 8.46
CA PHE A 60 -7.38 -10.31 8.21
C PHE A 60 -6.86 -8.88 8.40
N GLY A 61 -7.56 -7.88 7.89
CA GLY A 61 -7.18 -6.47 8.04
C GLY A 61 -7.22 -5.99 9.50
N SER A 62 -8.17 -6.46 10.31
CA SER A 62 -8.31 -6.03 11.71
C SER A 62 -7.21 -6.54 12.65
N ARG A 63 -6.54 -7.63 12.30
CA ARG A 63 -5.49 -8.26 13.14
C ARG A 63 -4.10 -7.69 12.93
N LEU A 64 -3.87 -6.98 11.85
CA LEU A 64 -2.59 -6.43 11.44
C LEU A 64 -2.75 -4.92 11.26
N LEU A 65 -1.64 -4.19 11.34
CA LEU A 65 -1.63 -2.74 11.15
C LEU A 65 -2.39 -2.37 9.87
N HIS A 66 -3.44 -1.62 10.10
CA HIS A 66 -4.38 -1.19 9.11
C HIS A 66 -4.02 0.24 8.68
N LEU A 67 -3.59 0.39 7.44
CA LEU A 67 -3.32 1.69 6.87
C LEU A 67 -4.47 2.08 5.95
N GLU A 68 -5.24 3.05 6.36
CA GLU A 68 -6.23 3.69 5.51
C GLU A 68 -5.57 4.81 4.73
N ILE A 69 -5.64 4.75 3.41
CA ILE A 69 -5.20 5.83 2.52
C ILE A 69 -6.41 6.39 1.81
N THR A 70 -6.75 7.62 2.11
CA THR A 70 -7.73 8.35 1.34
C THR A 70 -7.06 8.89 0.09
N LEU A 71 -7.54 8.48 -1.09
CA LEU A 71 -7.04 9.02 -2.36
C LEU A 71 -7.72 10.37 -2.62
N PRO A 72 -6.97 11.40 -3.06
CA PRO A 72 -7.55 12.69 -3.37
C PRO A 72 -8.47 12.61 -4.58
N SER A 73 -9.57 13.32 -4.51
CA SER A 73 -10.55 13.44 -5.59
C SER A 73 -10.15 14.49 -6.64
N GLU A 74 -9.29 15.44 -6.29
CA GLU A 74 -8.87 16.51 -7.18
C GLU A 74 -7.83 16.04 -8.19
N ASN A 75 -8.11 16.20 -9.50
CA ASN A 75 -7.23 15.75 -10.60
C ASN A 75 -5.80 16.28 -10.51
N ARG A 76 -5.61 17.52 -10.03
CA ARG A 76 -4.26 18.12 -9.88
C ARG A 76 -3.45 17.43 -8.79
N LEU A 77 -4.09 16.90 -7.75
CA LEU A 77 -3.44 16.10 -6.73
C LEU A 77 -3.13 14.68 -7.21
N GLN A 78 -3.87 14.15 -8.20
CA GLN A 78 -3.50 12.89 -8.86
C GLN A 78 -2.15 13.01 -9.56
N ILE A 79 -1.86 14.15 -10.21
CA ILE A 79 -0.54 14.40 -10.81
C ILE A 79 0.55 14.37 -9.74
N VAL A 80 0.30 15.00 -8.58
CA VAL A 80 1.22 14.98 -7.44
C VAL A 80 1.44 13.55 -6.93
N LEU A 81 0.37 12.78 -6.79
CA LEU A 81 0.46 11.38 -6.35
C LEU A 81 1.28 10.54 -7.32
N ASN A 82 0.98 10.60 -8.62
CA ASN A 82 1.71 9.86 -9.64
C ASN A 82 3.21 10.20 -9.59
N HIS A 83 3.53 11.49 -9.49
CA HIS A 83 4.94 11.92 -9.35
C HIS A 83 5.61 11.34 -8.08
N LEU A 84 4.90 11.32 -6.94
CA LEU A 84 5.43 10.70 -5.72
C LEU A 84 5.61 9.19 -5.87
N HIS A 85 4.71 8.49 -6.56
CA HIS A 85 4.80 7.06 -6.83
C HIS A 85 5.99 6.71 -7.74
N ASP A 86 6.24 7.53 -8.77
CA ASP A 86 7.33 7.30 -9.73
C ASP A 86 8.70 7.64 -9.13
N HIS A 87 8.74 8.58 -8.17
CA HIS A 87 9.98 9.12 -7.62
C HIS A 87 10.13 8.92 -6.10
N TYR A 88 9.43 7.94 -5.52
CA TYR A 88 9.39 7.74 -4.06
C TYR A 88 10.76 7.51 -3.41
N THR A 89 11.74 7.00 -4.16
CA THR A 89 13.10 6.75 -3.67
C THR A 89 13.94 8.02 -3.51
N HIS A 90 13.56 9.11 -4.17
CA HIS A 90 14.29 10.38 -4.17
C HIS A 90 13.67 11.39 -3.19
N PRO A 91 14.42 12.38 -2.73
CA PRO A 91 13.84 13.49 -1.96
C PRO A 91 12.76 14.21 -2.76
N ILE A 92 11.71 14.66 -2.07
CA ILE A 92 10.64 15.45 -2.69
C ILE A 92 11.21 16.80 -3.15
N LYS A 93 11.05 17.10 -4.42
CA LYS A 93 11.38 18.41 -4.99
C LYS A 93 10.08 19.19 -5.17
N MET A 94 9.78 20.02 -4.18
CA MET A 94 8.51 20.75 -4.11
C MET A 94 8.29 21.66 -5.32
N GLU A 95 9.36 22.26 -5.88
CA GLU A 95 9.30 23.12 -7.07
C GLU A 95 8.84 22.35 -8.30
N GLU A 96 9.32 21.11 -8.50
CA GLU A 96 8.87 20.23 -9.60
C GLU A 96 7.39 19.89 -9.46
N ILE A 97 6.95 19.54 -8.24
CA ILE A 97 5.54 19.23 -7.96
C ILE A 97 4.64 20.44 -8.21
N ALA A 98 5.08 21.64 -7.80
CA ALA A 98 4.34 22.87 -8.03
C ALA A 98 4.17 23.17 -9.52
N LEU A 99 5.24 22.96 -10.29
CA LEU A 99 5.22 23.17 -11.74
C LEU A 99 4.27 22.18 -12.45
N LEU A 100 4.38 20.89 -12.11
CA LEU A 100 3.57 19.83 -12.69
C LEU A 100 2.08 19.97 -12.40
N SER A 101 1.73 20.37 -11.18
CA SER A 101 0.33 20.52 -10.76
C SER A 101 -0.28 21.90 -11.08
N ASN A 102 0.53 22.85 -11.52
CA ASN A 102 0.16 24.26 -11.68
C ASN A 102 -0.49 24.86 -10.41
N LEU A 103 0.06 24.52 -9.25
CA LEU A 103 -0.38 24.98 -7.94
C LEU A 103 0.78 25.59 -7.16
N SER A 104 0.49 26.57 -6.30
CA SER A 104 1.48 27.04 -5.34
C SER A 104 1.80 25.97 -4.29
N LEU A 105 3.03 25.96 -3.75
CA LEU A 105 3.47 25.04 -2.71
C LEU A 105 2.49 25.00 -1.53
N ARG A 106 2.09 26.17 -1.04
CA ARG A 106 1.11 26.32 0.04
C ARG A 106 -0.24 25.68 -0.29
N THR A 107 -0.68 25.79 -1.54
CA THR A 107 -1.95 25.20 -1.99
C THR A 107 -1.85 23.68 -2.01
N ILE A 108 -0.74 23.14 -2.54
CA ILE A 108 -0.49 21.70 -2.59
C ILE A 108 -0.50 21.12 -1.18
N GLU A 109 0.30 21.66 -0.26
CA GLU A 109 0.38 21.17 1.12
C GLU A 109 -0.98 21.18 1.82
N ARG A 110 -1.72 22.28 1.67
CA ARG A 110 -3.04 22.45 2.29
C ARG A 110 -4.06 21.45 1.72
N LEU A 111 -4.15 21.36 0.39
CA LEU A 111 -5.10 20.47 -0.29
C LEU A 111 -4.75 19.00 -0.05
N PHE A 112 -3.47 18.65 -0.20
CA PHE A 112 -3.02 17.29 0.02
C PHE A 112 -3.32 16.82 1.44
N LYS A 113 -2.99 17.65 2.46
CA LYS A 113 -3.31 17.34 3.85
C LYS A 113 -4.82 17.28 4.10
N LYS A 114 -5.61 18.15 3.46
CA LYS A 114 -7.07 18.15 3.60
C LYS A 114 -7.67 16.85 3.05
N GLU A 115 -7.23 16.39 1.89
CA GLU A 115 -7.85 15.25 1.20
C GLU A 115 -7.27 13.90 1.65
N THR A 116 -5.97 13.82 1.97
CA THR A 116 -5.32 12.56 2.36
C THR A 116 -5.15 12.39 3.87
N GLY A 117 -5.40 13.43 4.65
CA GLY A 117 -5.14 13.45 6.10
C GLY A 117 -3.66 13.54 6.50
N MET A 118 -2.72 13.54 5.54
CA MET A 118 -1.29 13.51 5.82
C MET A 118 -0.48 14.51 4.98
N THR A 119 0.77 14.76 5.39
CA THR A 119 1.69 15.59 4.61
C THR A 119 2.31 14.77 3.47
N LEU A 120 2.81 15.45 2.42
CA LEU A 120 3.55 14.82 1.32
C LEU A 120 4.72 13.95 1.81
N VAL A 121 5.47 14.44 2.80
CA VAL A 121 6.59 13.70 3.38
C VAL A 121 6.13 12.41 4.06
N LYS A 122 5.05 12.48 4.85
CA LYS A 122 4.46 11.28 5.47
C LYS A 122 3.94 10.30 4.45
N TYR A 123 3.31 10.80 3.39
CA TYR A 123 2.83 9.96 2.30
C TYR A 123 3.98 9.25 1.58
N GLN A 124 5.07 9.98 1.27
CA GLN A 124 6.26 9.36 0.67
C GLN A 124 6.90 8.31 1.59
N GLN A 125 6.99 8.60 2.90
CA GLN A 125 7.46 7.60 3.87
C GLN A 125 6.59 6.35 3.84
N LEU A 126 5.27 6.51 3.81
CA LEU A 126 4.32 5.41 3.71
C LEU A 126 4.53 4.59 2.43
N LEU A 127 4.68 5.25 1.27
CA LEU A 127 4.99 4.58 0.00
C LEU A 127 6.28 3.74 0.09
N ARG A 128 7.34 4.29 0.69
CA ARG A 128 8.60 3.56 0.88
C ARG A 128 8.40 2.31 1.74
N ILE A 129 7.59 2.39 2.79
CA ILE A 129 7.28 1.24 3.64
C ILE A 129 6.47 0.21 2.87
N ILE A 130 5.44 0.61 2.12
CA ILE A 130 4.65 -0.29 1.27
C ILE A 130 5.56 -1.03 0.26
N LYS A 131 6.43 -0.28 -0.42
CA LYS A 131 7.39 -0.87 -1.36
C LYS A 131 8.41 -1.78 -0.68
N SER A 132 8.77 -1.49 0.56
CA SER A 132 9.64 -2.37 1.34
C SER A 132 8.95 -3.70 1.71
N LEU A 133 7.65 -3.71 1.97
CA LEU A 133 6.88 -4.93 2.23
C LEU A 133 6.88 -5.86 1.01
N GLU A 134 6.71 -5.31 -0.19
CA GLU A 134 6.82 -6.07 -1.44
C GLU A 134 8.20 -6.78 -1.54
N LEU A 135 9.29 -6.04 -1.25
CA LEU A 135 10.65 -6.58 -1.30
C LEU A 135 10.96 -7.56 -0.16
N LEU A 136 10.45 -7.32 1.05
CA LEU A 136 10.59 -8.23 2.18
C LEU A 136 9.90 -9.57 1.90
N SER A 137 8.75 -9.56 1.24
CA SER A 137 7.98 -10.77 0.93
C SER A 137 8.67 -11.69 -0.08
N THR A 138 9.59 -11.20 -0.91
CA THR A 138 10.37 -12.05 -1.83
C THR A 138 11.45 -12.85 -1.11
N GLY A 139 11.95 -12.37 0.02
CA GLY A 139 13.07 -13.00 0.75
C GLY A 139 14.43 -12.92 0.05
N GLU A 140 14.53 -12.23 -1.09
CA GLU A 140 15.75 -12.17 -1.91
C GLU A 140 16.78 -11.15 -1.40
N LEU A 141 16.33 -10.14 -0.66
CA LEU A 141 17.15 -9.01 -0.25
C LEU A 141 17.27 -8.94 1.27
N THR A 142 18.44 -8.52 1.74
CA THR A 142 18.63 -8.20 3.16
C THR A 142 17.90 -6.90 3.54
N ILE A 143 17.59 -6.73 4.82
CA ILE A 143 16.98 -5.50 5.34
C ILE A 143 17.78 -4.26 4.96
N SER A 144 19.11 -4.35 4.97
CA SER A 144 20.00 -3.25 4.57
C SER A 144 19.84 -2.90 3.08
N GLN A 145 19.81 -3.90 2.21
CA GLN A 145 19.61 -3.68 0.78
C GLN A 145 18.23 -3.07 0.49
N ILE A 146 17.20 -3.55 1.17
CA ILE A 146 15.83 -3.02 1.06
C ILE A 146 15.80 -1.55 1.50
N ALA A 147 16.40 -1.20 2.65
CA ALA A 147 16.44 0.17 3.14
C ALA A 147 16.96 1.16 2.10
N TYR A 148 18.12 0.84 1.49
CA TYR A 148 18.71 1.70 0.44
C TYR A 148 17.88 1.68 -0.85
N LYS A 149 17.35 0.53 -1.25
CA LYS A 149 16.55 0.37 -2.46
C LYS A 149 15.25 1.18 -2.42
N VAL A 150 14.62 1.33 -1.24
CA VAL A 150 13.43 2.15 -1.07
C VAL A 150 13.73 3.62 -0.74
N GLY A 151 14.99 4.04 -0.81
CA GLY A 151 15.40 5.46 -0.75
C GLY A 151 15.76 5.99 0.63
N TYR A 152 16.03 5.12 1.63
CA TYR A 152 16.61 5.56 2.91
C TYR A 152 18.11 5.68 2.82
N GLN A 153 18.67 6.65 3.54
CA GLN A 153 20.11 6.88 3.60
C GLN A 153 20.80 6.04 4.69
N SER A 154 20.03 5.39 5.55
CA SER A 154 20.55 4.49 6.58
C SER A 154 19.52 3.43 6.97
N VAL A 155 20.00 2.27 7.38
CA VAL A 155 19.18 1.16 7.90
C VAL A 155 18.40 1.58 9.15
N GLN A 156 19.01 2.41 10.00
CA GLN A 156 18.39 2.89 11.22
C GLN A 156 17.17 3.78 10.91
N ALA A 157 17.28 4.72 9.96
CA ALA A 157 16.19 5.58 9.54
C ALA A 157 15.04 4.75 8.93
N PHE A 158 15.36 3.75 8.13
CA PHE A 158 14.38 2.79 7.59
C PHE A 158 13.67 2.04 8.71
N THR A 159 14.41 1.40 9.62
CA THR A 159 13.86 0.59 10.70
C THR A 159 12.93 1.41 11.62
N ASN A 160 13.32 2.66 11.93
CA ASN A 160 12.49 3.56 12.72
C ASN A 160 11.20 3.95 11.98
N SER A 161 11.29 4.29 10.68
CA SER A 161 10.12 4.60 9.87
C SER A 161 9.21 3.39 9.70
N PHE A 162 9.78 2.22 9.47
CA PHE A 162 9.04 0.96 9.38
C PHE A 162 8.29 0.67 10.68
N TYR A 163 8.96 0.77 11.82
CA TYR A 163 8.34 0.59 13.13
C TYR A 163 7.22 1.61 13.40
N ALA A 164 7.44 2.87 13.04
CA ALA A 164 6.43 3.93 13.22
C ALA A 164 5.16 3.69 12.39
N VAL A 165 5.28 3.05 11.23
CA VAL A 165 4.17 2.73 10.33
C VAL A 165 3.57 1.38 10.67
N MET A 166 4.36 0.36 10.93
CA MET A 166 3.94 -1.04 11.05
C MET A 166 3.77 -1.51 12.49
N GLY A 167 4.27 -0.78 13.50
CA GLY A 167 4.23 -1.15 14.92
C GLY A 167 5.19 -2.28 15.32
N TYR A 168 5.91 -2.85 14.36
CA TYR A 168 6.95 -3.88 14.57
C TYR A 168 8.14 -3.65 13.64
N ARG A 169 9.26 -4.35 13.90
CA ARG A 169 10.49 -4.17 13.13
C ARG A 169 10.47 -4.99 11.82
N PRO A 170 11.23 -4.57 10.78
CA PRO A 170 11.32 -5.32 9.52
C PRO A 170 11.72 -6.79 9.68
N SER A 171 12.57 -7.11 10.68
CA SER A 171 12.99 -8.48 10.97
C SER A 171 11.82 -9.38 11.40
N ALA A 172 10.87 -8.86 12.17
CA ALA A 172 9.70 -9.60 12.59
C ALA A 172 8.73 -9.92 11.43
N PHE A 173 8.78 -9.13 10.35
CA PHE A 173 7.97 -9.40 9.14
C PHE A 173 8.44 -10.66 8.40
N ILE A 174 9.73 -10.98 8.45
CA ILE A 174 10.32 -12.15 7.78
C ILE A 174 9.95 -13.45 8.51
N GLU A 175 9.64 -13.34 9.81
CA GLU A 175 9.28 -14.47 10.68
C GLU A 175 7.76 -14.77 10.68
N LEU A 176 6.94 -13.92 10.03
CA LEU A 176 5.49 -14.09 9.86
C LEU A 176 5.16 -14.90 8.61
#